data_1439b0f45d153d7280c7fcb999035f05
#
_entry.id   1439b0f45d153d7280c7fcb999035f05
#
_cell.length_a   1.000
_cell.length_b   1.000
_cell.length_c   1.000
_cell.angle_alpha   90.00
_cell.angle_beta   90.00
_cell.angle_gamma   90.00
#
_symmetry.space_group_name_H-M   'P 1'
#
loop_
_entity.id
_entity.type
_entity.pdbx_description
1 polymer ?
#
loop_
_entity_poly.entity_id
_entity_poly.type
_entity_poly.pdbx_seq_one_letter_code
_entity_poly.pdbx_strand_id
1 'polypeptide(L)'
;FAYMNLFGDAVHNFIDGLIIAASFLIDIKLGITTTFAVALHEIPQEIGDFGVLRHAGFSKLKALTYNLLTALTAVLGGILGYFLQSSTELVTLFLLPFAAGGFLYISASDLIPEIRKELNAKKSLLNLMVFLAGILIMYGFTLL
;
A
#
# COMPACT_ATOMS: atom_id res chain seq x y z
N PHE A 1 -2.29 -19.98 -8.99
CA PHE A 1 -2.67 -18.58 -8.65
C PHE A 1 -1.75 -17.99 -7.57
N ALA A 2 -1.21 -18.77 -6.64
CA ALA A 2 -0.31 -18.28 -5.58
C ALA A 2 0.94 -17.56 -6.10
N TYR A 3 1.58 -18.09 -7.14
CA TYR A 3 2.75 -17.43 -7.75
C TYR A 3 2.38 -16.14 -8.50
N MET A 4 1.16 -16.06 -9.06
CA MET A 4 0.66 -14.82 -9.66
C MET A 4 0.40 -13.77 -8.59
N ASN A 5 -0.14 -14.19 -7.44
CA ASN A 5 -0.31 -13.33 -6.27
C ASN A 5 1.04 -12.76 -5.81
N LEU A 6 2.03 -13.63 -5.59
CA LEU A 6 3.39 -13.20 -5.20
C LEU A 6 4.04 -12.25 -6.21
N PHE A 7 3.85 -12.49 -7.51
CA PHE A 7 4.36 -11.59 -8.54
C PHE A 7 3.66 -10.23 -8.51
N GLY A 8 2.32 -10.23 -8.39
CA GLY A 8 1.54 -9.00 -8.29
C GLY A 8 1.93 -8.19 -7.05
N ASP A 9 2.06 -8.85 -5.91
CA ASP A 9 2.47 -8.28 -4.64
C ASP A 9 3.90 -7.71 -4.70
N ALA A 10 4.86 -8.44 -5.27
CA ALA A 10 6.22 -7.94 -5.46
C ALA A 10 6.29 -6.67 -6.33
N VAL A 11 5.48 -6.60 -7.39
CA VAL A 11 5.38 -5.40 -8.25
C VAL A 11 4.72 -4.25 -7.50
N HIS A 12 3.66 -4.53 -6.74
CA HIS A 12 2.95 -3.55 -5.93
C HIS A 12 3.89 -2.93 -4.88
N ASN A 13 4.52 -3.75 -4.06
CA ASN A 13 5.49 -3.32 -3.05
C ASN A 13 6.65 -2.51 -3.66
N PHE A 14 7.18 -2.95 -4.82
CA PHE A 14 8.22 -2.21 -5.52
C PHE A 14 7.77 -0.79 -5.93
N ILE A 15 6.54 -0.67 -6.44
CA ILE A 15 5.93 0.62 -6.80
C ILE A 15 5.75 1.48 -5.55
N ASP A 16 5.31 0.92 -4.45
CA ASP A 16 5.13 1.64 -3.18
C ASP A 16 6.46 2.21 -2.67
N GLY A 17 7.53 1.45 -2.77
CA GLY A 17 8.87 1.94 -2.47
C GLY A 17 9.29 3.12 -3.35
N LEU A 18 9.02 3.05 -4.66
CA LEU A 18 9.26 4.16 -5.59
C LEU A 18 8.47 5.41 -5.19
N ILE A 19 7.19 5.23 -4.83
CA ILE A 19 6.29 6.31 -4.44
C ILE A 19 6.74 6.98 -3.16
N ILE A 20 7.12 6.20 -2.14
CA ILE A 20 7.66 6.72 -0.87
C ILE A 20 8.90 7.58 -1.15
N ALA A 21 9.87 7.04 -1.89
CA ALA A 21 11.08 7.78 -2.23
C ALA A 21 10.76 9.08 -3.02
N ALA A 22 9.89 9.00 -4.01
CA ALA A 22 9.44 10.15 -4.80
C ALA A 22 8.79 11.23 -3.92
N SER A 23 7.97 10.82 -2.97
CA SER A 23 7.31 11.74 -2.03
C SER A 23 8.30 12.48 -1.15
N PHE A 24 9.31 11.78 -0.61
CA PHE A 24 10.39 12.41 0.18
C PHE A 24 11.28 13.34 -0.64
N LEU A 25 11.45 13.10 -1.93
CA LEU A 25 12.20 13.99 -2.81
C LEU A 25 11.48 15.32 -3.08
N ILE A 26 10.15 15.35 -2.94
CA ILE A 26 9.34 16.54 -3.12
C ILE A 26 9.26 17.33 -1.81
N ASP A 27 8.85 16.68 -0.74
CA ASP A 27 8.68 17.29 0.57
C ASP A 27 8.71 16.22 1.69
N ILE A 28 9.34 16.54 2.82
CA ILE A 28 9.48 15.60 3.94
C ILE A 28 8.12 15.23 4.53
N LYS A 29 7.19 16.18 4.65
CA LYS A 29 5.85 15.92 5.19
C LYS A 29 5.07 15.01 4.26
N LEU A 30 5.15 15.25 2.95
CA LEU A 30 4.55 14.37 1.95
C LEU A 30 5.13 12.96 2.04
N GLY A 31 6.45 12.82 2.18
CA GLY A 31 7.11 11.52 2.35
C GLY A 31 6.64 10.77 3.60
N ILE A 32 6.54 11.46 4.72
CA ILE A 32 6.03 10.89 5.97
C ILE A 32 4.57 10.45 5.80
N THR A 33 3.71 11.32 5.27
CA THR A 33 2.29 11.04 5.04
C THR A 33 2.09 9.82 4.13
N THR A 34 2.83 9.78 3.02
CA THR A 34 2.82 8.66 2.07
C THR A 34 3.29 7.36 2.73
N THR A 35 4.36 7.41 3.53
CA THR A 35 4.86 6.22 4.25
C THR A 35 3.80 5.65 5.19
N PHE A 36 3.10 6.51 5.94
CA PHE A 36 2.00 6.05 6.79
C PHE A 36 0.83 5.47 5.99
N ALA A 37 0.48 6.09 4.86
CA ALA A 37 -0.58 5.58 3.99
C ALA A 37 -0.23 4.19 3.46
N VAL A 38 1.00 3.99 2.98
CA VAL A 38 1.51 2.70 2.51
C VAL A 38 1.50 1.69 3.66
N ALA A 39 2.11 1.98 4.80
CA ALA A 39 2.17 1.05 5.93
C ALA A 39 0.78 0.61 6.42
N LEU A 40 -0.21 1.49 6.41
CA LEU A 40 -1.56 1.17 6.86
C LEU A 40 -2.31 0.23 5.90
N HIS A 41 -2.05 0.27 4.60
CA HIS A 41 -2.68 -0.66 3.66
C HIS A 41 -1.86 -1.96 3.50
N GLU A 42 -0.54 -1.91 3.62
CA GLU A 42 0.33 -3.07 3.54
C GLU A 42 0.07 -4.10 4.64
N ILE A 43 -0.18 -3.66 5.87
CA ILE A 43 -0.45 -4.61 6.98
C ILE A 43 -1.64 -5.53 6.70
N PRO A 44 -2.84 -5.05 6.30
CA PRO A 44 -3.93 -5.93 5.89
C PRO A 44 -3.62 -6.77 4.66
N GLN A 45 -2.92 -6.22 3.67
CA GLN A 45 -2.56 -6.91 2.44
C GLN A 45 -1.65 -8.10 2.72
N GLU A 46 -0.56 -7.91 3.43
CA GLU A 46 0.39 -8.95 3.82
C GLU A 46 -0.28 -10.08 4.62
N ILE A 47 -1.25 -9.76 5.49
CA ILE A 47 -2.05 -10.76 6.20
C ILE A 47 -2.92 -11.55 5.23
N GLY A 48 -3.53 -10.88 4.25
CA GLY A 48 -4.32 -11.50 3.17
C GLY A 48 -3.48 -12.44 2.33
N ASP A 49 -2.32 -11.99 1.86
CA ASP A 49 -1.40 -12.75 1.02
C ASP A 49 -0.84 -13.97 1.74
N PHE A 50 -0.50 -13.83 3.02
CA PHE A 50 -0.18 -14.99 3.85
C PHE A 50 -1.33 -16.02 3.87
N GLY A 51 -2.58 -15.56 3.99
CA GLY A 51 -3.77 -16.41 3.92
C GLY A 51 -3.91 -17.14 2.59
N VAL A 52 -3.72 -16.42 1.47
CA VAL A 52 -3.74 -16.95 0.10
C VAL A 52 -2.67 -18.04 -0.09
N LEU A 53 -1.43 -17.78 0.33
CA LEU A 53 -0.33 -18.74 0.26
C LEU A 53 -0.59 -19.99 1.10
N ARG A 54 -1.14 -19.81 2.30
CA ARG A 54 -1.53 -20.93 3.16
C ARG A 54 -2.65 -21.77 2.54
N HIS A 55 -3.64 -21.13 1.94
CA HIS A 55 -4.72 -21.82 1.21
C HIS A 55 -4.20 -22.58 -0.01
N ALA A 56 -3.19 -22.05 -0.69
CA ALA A 56 -2.51 -22.71 -1.81
C ALA A 56 -1.60 -23.88 -1.39
N GLY A 57 -1.55 -24.25 -0.10
CA GLY A 57 -0.80 -25.40 0.39
C GLY A 57 0.66 -25.14 0.80
N PHE A 58 1.10 -23.88 0.83
CA PHE A 58 2.43 -23.56 1.33
C PHE A 58 2.52 -23.84 2.85
N SER A 59 3.67 -24.36 3.31
CA SER A 59 3.93 -24.45 4.74
C SER A 59 3.98 -23.04 5.36
N LYS A 60 3.75 -22.94 6.68
CA LYS A 60 3.76 -21.66 7.38
C LYS A 60 5.06 -20.87 7.13
N LEU A 61 6.20 -21.55 7.28
CA LEU A 61 7.51 -20.91 7.10
C LEU A 61 7.71 -20.47 5.65
N LYS A 62 7.35 -21.30 4.68
CA LYS A 62 7.46 -20.97 3.26
C LYS A 62 6.57 -19.77 2.89
N ALA A 63 5.32 -19.73 3.39
CA ALA A 63 4.42 -18.60 3.17
C ALA A 63 5.00 -17.30 3.75
N LEU A 64 5.48 -17.32 5.01
CA LEU A 64 6.12 -16.16 5.63
C LEU A 64 7.38 -15.70 4.88
N THR A 65 8.21 -16.64 4.41
CA THR A 65 9.44 -16.29 3.69
C THR A 65 9.12 -15.62 2.35
N TYR A 66 8.17 -16.15 1.59
CA TYR A 66 7.82 -15.55 0.30
C TYR A 66 7.13 -14.18 0.48
N ASN A 67 6.25 -14.05 1.47
CA ASN A 67 5.63 -12.78 1.83
C ASN A 67 6.70 -11.73 2.19
N LEU A 68 7.67 -12.10 3.03
CA LEU A 68 8.77 -11.20 3.36
C LEU A 68 9.63 -10.83 2.14
N LEU A 69 9.88 -11.78 1.22
CA LEU A 69 10.68 -11.50 0.02
C LEU A 69 9.97 -10.55 -0.93
N THR A 70 8.64 -10.66 -1.07
CA THR A 70 7.85 -9.72 -1.87
C THR A 70 7.80 -8.34 -1.20
N ALA A 71 7.57 -8.26 0.10
CA ALA A 71 7.63 -7.01 0.86
C ALA A 71 8.98 -6.27 0.73
N LEU A 72 10.10 -7.00 0.70
CA LEU A 72 11.43 -6.42 0.53
C LEU A 72 11.65 -5.77 -0.84
N THR A 73 10.79 -6.01 -1.83
CA THR A 73 10.86 -5.30 -3.11
C THR A 73 10.56 -3.80 -2.96
N ALA A 74 9.83 -3.40 -1.90
CA ALA A 74 9.65 -1.99 -1.56
C ALA A 74 10.98 -1.29 -1.28
N VAL A 75 11.93 -1.99 -0.64
CA VAL A 75 13.28 -1.44 -0.40
C VAL A 75 14.01 -1.21 -1.73
N LEU A 76 13.88 -2.14 -2.67
CA LEU A 76 14.47 -2.00 -4.02
C LEU A 76 13.84 -0.83 -4.77
N GLY A 77 12.51 -0.68 -4.68
CA GLY A 77 11.78 0.47 -5.23
C GLY A 77 12.26 1.79 -4.62
N GLY A 78 12.40 1.84 -3.29
CA GLY A 78 12.90 3.01 -2.57
C GLY A 78 14.33 3.41 -2.99
N ILE A 79 15.23 2.42 -3.11
CA ILE A 79 16.61 2.64 -3.58
C ILE A 79 16.60 3.18 -5.01
N LEU A 80 15.84 2.58 -5.92
CA LEU A 80 15.75 3.05 -7.30
C LEU A 80 15.15 4.46 -7.35
N GLY A 81 14.09 4.72 -6.59
CA GLY A 81 13.46 6.04 -6.49
C GLY A 81 14.45 7.11 -6.03
N TYR A 82 15.30 6.79 -5.06
CA TYR A 82 16.37 7.70 -4.63
C TYR A 82 17.36 8.04 -5.75
N PHE A 83 17.77 7.06 -6.55
CA PHE A 83 18.67 7.31 -7.69
C PHE A 83 18.00 8.07 -8.85
N LEU A 84 16.66 8.05 -8.92
CA LEU A 84 15.89 8.83 -9.90
C LEU A 84 15.69 10.31 -9.48
N GLN A 85 16.28 10.76 -8.38
CA GLN A 85 16.13 12.13 -7.87
C GLN A 85 16.52 13.24 -8.89
N SER A 86 17.42 12.93 -9.82
CA SER A 86 17.80 13.85 -10.89
C SER A 86 16.70 14.06 -11.95
N SER A 87 15.66 13.22 -11.93
CA SER A 87 14.54 13.25 -12.88
C SER A 87 13.26 13.72 -12.20
N THR A 88 13.31 14.89 -11.55
CA THR A 88 12.17 15.46 -10.78
C THR A 88 10.89 15.54 -11.62
N GLU A 89 11.01 15.81 -12.91
CA GLU A 89 9.89 15.89 -13.84
C GLU A 89 9.19 14.53 -14.01
N LEU A 90 9.96 13.44 -14.15
CA LEU A 90 9.43 12.07 -14.19
C LEU A 90 8.68 11.72 -12.90
N VAL A 91 9.26 12.06 -11.75
CA VAL A 91 8.68 11.82 -10.44
C VAL A 91 7.36 12.57 -10.27
N THR A 92 7.35 13.87 -10.55
CA THR A 92 6.19 14.74 -10.27
C THR A 92 5.06 14.53 -11.28
N LEU A 93 5.38 14.35 -12.57
CA LEU A 93 4.36 14.26 -13.62
C LEU A 93 3.82 12.84 -13.84
N PHE A 94 4.59 11.81 -13.48
CA PHE A 94 4.19 10.43 -13.75
C PHE A 94 4.04 9.59 -12.48
N LEU A 95 5.05 9.50 -11.63
CA LEU A 95 5.00 8.58 -10.48
C LEU A 95 3.96 9.01 -9.44
N LEU A 96 3.90 10.28 -9.11
CA LEU A 96 2.96 10.76 -8.10
C LEU A 96 1.48 10.63 -8.52
N PRO A 97 1.07 11.07 -9.72
CA PRO A 97 -0.29 10.82 -10.20
C PRO A 97 -0.61 9.34 -10.40
N PHE A 98 0.37 8.53 -10.82
CA PHE A 98 0.20 7.08 -10.94
C PHE A 98 -0.09 6.44 -9.56
N ALA A 99 0.66 6.84 -8.54
CA ALA A 99 0.43 6.42 -7.16
C ALA A 99 -0.96 6.80 -6.66
N ALA A 100 -1.33 8.07 -6.82
CA ALA A 100 -2.64 8.56 -6.41
C ALA A 100 -3.78 7.79 -7.10
N GLY A 101 -3.61 7.51 -8.40
CA GLY A 101 -4.54 6.69 -9.18
C GLY A 101 -4.63 5.25 -8.65
N GLY A 102 -3.50 4.63 -8.30
CA GLY A 102 -3.42 3.31 -7.71
C GLY A 102 -4.15 3.21 -6.38
N PHE A 103 -3.91 4.14 -5.46
CA PHE A 103 -4.62 4.20 -4.18
C PHE A 103 -6.13 4.40 -4.34
N LEU A 104 -6.55 5.27 -5.26
CA LEU A 104 -7.97 5.46 -5.57
C LEU A 104 -8.58 4.19 -6.15
N TYR A 105 -7.86 3.49 -7.03
CA TYR A 105 -8.31 2.24 -7.62
C TYR A 105 -8.52 1.17 -6.54
N ILE A 106 -7.52 0.90 -5.71
CA ILE A 106 -7.61 -0.09 -4.62
C ILE A 106 -8.76 0.27 -3.66
N SER A 107 -8.87 1.53 -3.26
CA SER A 107 -9.96 1.97 -2.39
C SER A 107 -11.32 1.74 -2.99
N ALA A 108 -11.51 2.05 -4.27
CA ALA A 108 -12.80 1.98 -4.93
C ALA A 108 -13.18 0.56 -5.37
N SER A 109 -12.19 -0.24 -5.83
CA SER A 109 -12.44 -1.59 -6.37
C SER A 109 -12.49 -2.67 -5.30
N ASP A 110 -11.70 -2.53 -4.25
CA ASP A 110 -11.50 -3.60 -3.27
C ASP A 110 -12.02 -3.24 -1.88
N LEU A 111 -11.55 -2.13 -1.30
CA LEU A 111 -11.85 -1.82 0.11
C LEU A 111 -13.29 -1.35 0.32
N ILE A 112 -13.78 -0.41 -0.48
CA ILE A 112 -15.16 0.11 -0.34
C ILE A 112 -16.21 -0.98 -0.57
N PRO A 113 -16.13 -1.82 -1.61
CA PRO A 113 -17.05 -2.94 -1.79
C PRO A 113 -17.03 -3.93 -0.62
N GLU A 114 -15.86 -4.22 -0.04
CA GLU A 114 -15.74 -5.14 1.10
C GLU A 114 -16.44 -4.56 2.35
N ILE A 115 -16.22 -3.29 2.66
CA ILE A 115 -16.89 -2.60 3.77
C ILE A 115 -18.43 -2.61 3.60
N ARG A 116 -18.91 -2.50 2.37
CA ARG A 116 -20.33 -2.48 2.05
C ARG A 116 -21.04 -3.84 2.16
N LYS A 117 -20.31 -4.95 2.26
CA LYS A 117 -20.90 -6.28 2.50
C LYS A 117 -21.43 -6.46 3.93
N GLU A 118 -21.02 -5.62 4.88
CA GLU A 118 -21.47 -5.72 6.27
C GLU A 118 -22.94 -5.27 6.39
N LEU A 119 -23.79 -6.20 6.82
CA LEU A 119 -25.24 -5.98 6.97
C LEU A 119 -25.63 -5.56 8.40
N ASN A 120 -24.75 -5.73 9.38
CA ASN A 120 -25.02 -5.35 10.76
C ASN A 120 -24.81 -3.84 10.95
N ALA A 121 -25.87 -3.13 11.31
CA ALA A 121 -25.85 -1.67 11.45
C ALA A 121 -24.77 -1.15 12.43
N LYS A 122 -24.52 -1.86 13.55
CA LYS A 122 -23.48 -1.47 14.53
C LYS A 122 -22.08 -1.61 13.93
N LYS A 123 -21.83 -2.71 13.20
CA LYS A 123 -20.55 -2.92 12.53
C LYS A 123 -20.36 -1.96 11.35
N SER A 124 -21.42 -1.69 10.59
CA SER A 124 -21.39 -0.68 9.52
C SER A 124 -21.07 0.71 10.06
N LEU A 125 -21.64 1.07 11.23
CA LEU A 125 -21.31 2.33 11.90
C LEU A 125 -19.85 2.35 12.35
N LEU A 126 -19.36 1.25 12.92
CA LEU A 126 -17.92 1.12 13.29
C LEU A 126 -17.02 1.29 12.06
N ASN A 127 -17.34 0.62 10.96
CA ASN A 127 -16.59 0.74 9.71
C ASN A 127 -16.56 2.20 9.21
N LEU A 128 -17.69 2.89 9.26
CA LEU A 128 -17.77 4.32 8.93
C LEU A 128 -16.89 5.17 9.85
N MET A 129 -16.92 4.91 11.16
CA MET A 129 -16.09 5.65 12.13
C MET A 129 -14.59 5.43 11.88
N VAL A 130 -14.18 4.19 11.60
CA VAL A 130 -12.77 3.85 11.26
C VAL A 130 -12.36 4.53 9.95
N PHE A 131 -13.22 4.51 8.93
CA PHE A 131 -12.98 5.20 7.66
C PHE A 131 -12.76 6.71 7.85
N LEU A 132 -13.67 7.38 8.61
CA LEU A 132 -13.55 8.80 8.91
C LEU A 132 -12.30 9.11 9.76
N ALA A 133 -11.97 8.25 10.72
CA ALA A 133 -10.73 8.38 11.51
C ALA A 133 -9.49 8.30 10.62
N GLY A 134 -9.46 7.38 9.64
CA GLY A 134 -8.37 7.29 8.65
C GLY A 134 -8.19 8.60 7.88
N ILE A 135 -9.28 9.17 7.37
CA ILE A 135 -9.25 10.47 6.66
C ILE A 135 -8.70 11.58 7.57
N LEU A 136 -9.17 11.64 8.82
CA LEU A 136 -8.73 12.66 9.78
C LEU A 136 -7.25 12.51 10.15
N ILE A 137 -6.75 11.28 10.31
CA ILE A 137 -5.34 11.00 10.58
C ILE A 137 -4.48 11.46 9.39
N MET A 138 -4.86 11.09 8.16
CA MET A 138 -4.12 11.49 6.96
C MET A 138 -4.14 13.01 6.77
N TYR A 139 -5.29 13.64 7.00
CA TYR A 139 -5.38 15.11 6.98
C TYR A 139 -4.49 15.75 8.06
N GLY A 140 -4.46 15.17 9.26
CA GLY A 140 -3.57 15.62 10.33
C GLY A 140 -2.10 15.63 9.94
N PHE A 141 -1.63 14.59 9.20
CA PHE A 141 -0.25 14.55 8.70
C PHE A 141 0.07 15.66 7.69
N THR A 142 -0.91 16.16 6.95
CA THR A 142 -0.69 17.29 6.02
C THR A 142 -0.51 18.63 6.74
N LEU A 143 -0.90 18.71 8.02
CA LEU A 143 -0.78 19.94 8.84
C LEU A 143 0.56 20.02 9.60
N LEU A 144 1.29 18.89 9.72
CA LEU A 144 2.62 18.85 10.34
C LEU A 144 3.69 19.42 9.42
#